data_8299ba90ff63eb5ca16410a85a61d248
#
_entry.id   8299ba90ff63eb5ca16410a85a61d248
#
_cell.length_a   1.000
_cell.length_b   1.000
_cell.length_c   1.000
_cell.angle_alpha   90.00
_cell.angle_beta   90.00
_cell.angle_gamma   90.00
#
_symmetry.space_group_name_H-M   'P 1'
#
loop_
_entity.id
_entity.type
_entity.pdbx_description
1 polymer ?
#
loop_
_entity_poly.entity_id
_entity_poly.type
_entity_poly.pdbx_seq_one_letter_code
_entity_poly.pdbx_strand_id
1 'polypeptide(L)'
;MADLIERLNGPRTAQQELFYDLEDAAAVIAWSVSELTAIAGIDRSPDEAIALMKMCALLAAQQAKLAGYADEVKAGRIGRRKAE
;
A
#
# COMPACT_ATOMS: atom_id res chain seq x y z
N MET A 1 32.58 5.15 9.75
CA MET A 1 31.63 4.05 9.75
C MET A 1 30.26 4.46 10.26
N ALA A 2 30.22 5.19 11.36
CA ALA A 2 28.93 5.67 11.88
C ALA A 2 28.15 6.50 10.86
N ASP A 3 28.84 7.35 10.11
CA ASP A 3 28.19 8.18 9.09
C ASP A 3 27.54 7.34 8.00
N LEU A 4 28.19 6.27 7.59
CA LEU A 4 27.65 5.39 6.57
C LEU A 4 26.41 4.69 7.06
N ILE A 5 26.44 4.21 8.30
CA ILE A 5 25.29 3.55 8.92
C ILE A 5 24.15 4.55 9.08
N GLU A 6 24.45 5.76 9.50
CA GLU A 6 23.44 6.80 9.66
C GLU A 6 22.78 7.14 8.33
N ARG A 7 23.56 7.17 7.24
CA ARG A 7 22.99 7.43 5.91
C ARG A 7 22.04 6.33 5.47
N LEU A 8 22.36 5.09 5.81
CA LEU A 8 21.50 3.96 5.47
C LEU A 8 20.26 3.90 6.34
N ASN A 9 20.40 4.26 7.61
CA ASN A 9 19.33 4.17 8.58
C ASN A 9 18.90 5.52 9.12
N GLY A 10 19.40 6.58 8.55
CA GLY A 10 19.15 7.93 9.02
C GLY A 10 17.77 8.43 8.64
N PRO A 11 17.48 9.68 8.98
CA PRO A 11 16.18 10.27 8.68
C PRO A 11 15.88 10.21 7.20
N ARG A 12 14.71 9.73 6.88
CA ARG A 12 14.23 9.72 5.52
C ARG A 12 13.71 11.10 5.14
N THR A 13 13.81 11.43 3.88
CA THR A 13 13.13 12.62 3.38
C THR A 13 11.62 12.38 3.47
N ALA A 14 10.84 13.46 3.46
CA ALA A 14 9.39 13.35 3.45
C ALA A 14 8.91 12.52 2.25
N GLN A 15 9.60 12.66 1.13
CA GLN A 15 9.25 11.91 -0.07
C GLN A 15 9.54 10.42 0.09
N GLN A 16 10.65 10.07 0.71
CA GLN A 16 10.96 8.67 0.98
C GLN A 16 9.97 8.05 1.95
N GLU A 17 9.60 8.77 2.98
CA GLU A 17 8.59 8.29 3.93
C GLU A 17 7.25 8.06 3.23
N LEU A 18 6.84 8.98 2.38
CA LEU A 18 5.61 8.85 1.63
C LEU A 18 5.65 7.61 0.74
N PHE A 19 6.75 7.38 0.05
CA PHE A 19 6.91 6.21 -0.80
C PHE A 19 6.75 4.93 0.01
N TYR A 20 7.47 4.82 1.14
CA TYR A 20 7.40 3.61 1.96
C TYR A 20 6.04 3.42 2.59
N ASP A 21 5.40 4.50 3.03
CA ASP A 21 4.06 4.42 3.61
C ASP A 21 3.03 3.95 2.58
N LEU A 22 3.16 4.43 1.35
CA LEU A 22 2.27 4.00 0.27
C LEU A 22 2.50 2.53 -0.07
N GLU A 23 3.75 2.10 -0.12
CA GLU A 23 4.07 0.71 -0.39
C GLU A 23 3.58 -0.21 0.72
N ASP A 24 3.77 0.20 1.96
CA ASP A 24 3.32 -0.57 3.11
C ASP A 24 1.80 -0.69 3.11
N ALA A 25 1.09 0.40 2.86
CA ALA A 25 -0.35 0.39 2.80
C ALA A 25 -0.86 -0.53 1.68
N ALA A 26 -0.24 -0.44 0.52
CA ALA A 26 -0.60 -1.30 -0.60
C ALA A 26 -0.35 -2.78 -0.27
N ALA A 27 0.76 -3.08 0.40
CA ALA A 27 1.09 -4.45 0.80
C ALA A 27 0.10 -5.01 1.82
N VAL A 28 -0.28 -4.19 2.80
CA VAL A 28 -1.27 -4.61 3.80
C VAL A 28 -2.62 -4.89 3.14
N ILE A 29 -3.04 -4.03 2.22
CA ILE A 29 -4.29 -4.23 1.51
C ILE A 29 -4.23 -5.49 0.65
N ALA A 30 -3.11 -5.72 -0.05
CA ALA A 30 -2.94 -6.92 -0.88
C ALA A 30 -3.03 -8.20 -0.03
N TRP A 31 -2.39 -8.20 1.13
CA TRP A 31 -2.48 -9.31 2.06
C TRP A 31 -3.91 -9.52 2.55
N SER A 32 -4.58 -8.43 2.91
CA SER A 32 -5.97 -8.48 3.37
C SER A 32 -6.90 -9.05 2.29
N VAL A 33 -6.70 -8.67 1.04
CA VAL A 33 -7.48 -9.21 -0.07
C VAL A 33 -7.27 -10.71 -0.20
N SER A 34 -6.02 -11.18 -0.09
CA SER A 34 -5.72 -12.61 -0.14
C SER A 34 -6.43 -13.37 0.98
N GLU A 35 -6.37 -12.85 2.19
CA GLU A 35 -7.02 -13.50 3.34
C GLU A 35 -8.53 -13.50 3.20
N LEU A 36 -9.13 -12.38 2.80
CA LEU A 36 -10.57 -12.29 2.60
C LEU A 36 -11.04 -13.21 1.47
N THR A 37 -10.26 -13.33 0.41
CA THR A 37 -10.58 -14.22 -0.70
C THR A 37 -10.59 -15.68 -0.23
N ALA A 38 -9.61 -16.06 0.60
CA ALA A 38 -9.56 -17.39 1.17
C ALA A 38 -10.78 -17.65 2.07
N ILE A 39 -11.12 -16.67 2.90
CA ILE A 39 -12.29 -16.80 3.78
C ILE A 39 -13.59 -16.93 2.97
N ALA A 40 -13.71 -16.16 1.90
CA ALA A 40 -14.90 -16.21 1.05
C ALA A 40 -15.08 -17.58 0.39
N GLY A 41 -14.00 -18.34 0.21
CA GLY A 41 -14.06 -19.66 -0.36
C GLY A 41 -14.42 -20.77 0.62
N ILE A 42 -14.58 -20.44 1.91
CA ILE A 42 -14.81 -21.44 2.95
C ILE A 42 -16.26 -21.36 3.43
N ASP A 43 -17.04 -22.35 3.07
CA ASP A 43 -18.35 -22.66 3.69
C ASP A 43 -19.22 -21.43 3.97
N ARG A 44 -19.32 -20.54 3.01
CA ARG A 44 -20.11 -19.32 3.14
C ARG A 44 -21.40 -19.42 2.31
N SER A 45 -22.44 -18.70 2.75
CA SER A 45 -23.62 -18.59 1.92
C SER A 45 -23.27 -17.83 0.64
N PRO A 46 -24.00 -18.04 -0.45
CA PRO A 46 -23.74 -17.31 -1.69
C PRO A 46 -23.75 -15.78 -1.51
N ASP A 47 -24.65 -15.26 -0.70
CA ASP A 47 -24.75 -13.82 -0.46
C ASP A 47 -23.52 -13.30 0.29
N GLU A 48 -23.06 -14.05 1.29
CA GLU A 48 -21.87 -13.69 2.02
C GLU A 48 -20.62 -13.73 1.13
N ALA A 49 -20.52 -14.77 0.31
CA ALA A 49 -19.39 -14.91 -0.61
C ALA A 49 -19.37 -13.75 -1.60
N ILE A 50 -20.53 -13.37 -2.14
CA ILE A 50 -20.63 -12.24 -3.08
C ILE A 50 -20.22 -10.93 -2.39
N ALA A 51 -20.69 -10.71 -1.16
CA ALA A 51 -20.34 -9.51 -0.40
C ALA A 51 -18.85 -9.43 -0.16
N LEU A 52 -18.21 -10.53 0.24
CA LEU A 52 -16.78 -10.58 0.45
C LEU A 52 -16.00 -10.33 -0.83
N MET A 53 -16.45 -10.91 -1.94
CA MET A 53 -15.79 -10.70 -3.23
C MET A 53 -15.89 -9.25 -3.68
N LYS A 54 -17.01 -8.58 -3.42
CA LYS A 54 -17.16 -7.16 -3.72
C LYS A 54 -16.20 -6.31 -2.89
N MET A 55 -16.05 -6.63 -1.60
CA MET A 55 -15.09 -5.94 -0.75
C MET A 55 -13.67 -6.14 -1.25
N CYS A 56 -13.34 -7.37 -1.64
CA CYS A 56 -12.01 -7.66 -2.20
C CYS A 56 -11.73 -6.84 -3.46
N ALA A 57 -12.73 -6.71 -4.34
CA ALA A 57 -12.58 -5.93 -5.56
C ALA A 57 -12.33 -4.46 -5.26
N LEU A 58 -13.06 -3.89 -4.28
CA LEU A 58 -12.87 -2.50 -3.87
C LEU A 58 -11.48 -2.29 -3.26
N LEU A 59 -11.06 -3.21 -2.41
CA LEU A 59 -9.73 -3.14 -1.79
C LEU A 59 -8.62 -3.27 -2.83
N ALA A 60 -8.79 -4.18 -3.78
CA ALA A 60 -7.80 -4.35 -4.85
C ALA A 60 -7.67 -3.08 -5.69
N ALA A 61 -8.78 -2.39 -5.94
CA ALA A 61 -8.74 -1.12 -6.67
C ALA A 61 -7.98 -0.06 -5.88
N GLN A 62 -8.16 0.01 -4.57
CA GLN A 62 -7.42 0.95 -3.72
C GLN A 62 -5.95 0.58 -3.66
N GLN A 63 -5.63 -0.69 -3.59
CA GLN A 63 -4.25 -1.16 -3.57
C GLN A 63 -3.52 -0.75 -4.87
N ALA A 64 -4.16 -0.92 -6.01
CA ALA A 64 -3.58 -0.52 -7.28
C ALA A 64 -3.35 0.98 -7.34
N LYS A 65 -4.28 1.76 -6.81
CA LYS A 65 -4.16 3.22 -6.74
C LYS A 65 -2.97 3.63 -5.88
N LEU A 66 -2.84 3.03 -4.71
CA LEU A 66 -1.73 3.34 -3.80
C LEU A 66 -0.39 2.95 -4.41
N ALA A 67 -0.32 1.79 -5.07
CA ALA A 67 0.89 1.37 -5.75
C ALA A 67 1.27 2.35 -6.86
N GLY A 68 0.28 2.85 -7.58
CA GLY A 68 0.52 3.87 -8.60
C GLY A 68 1.07 5.16 -8.01
N TYR A 69 0.54 5.59 -6.86
CA TYR A 69 1.06 6.78 -6.18
C TYR A 69 2.49 6.56 -5.69
N ALA A 70 2.79 5.36 -5.19
CA ALA A 70 4.16 5.04 -4.79
C ALA A 70 5.13 5.16 -5.96
N ASP A 71 4.73 4.67 -7.13
CA ASP A 71 5.55 4.79 -8.33
C ASP A 71 5.75 6.26 -8.72
N GLU A 72 4.70 7.07 -8.60
CA GLU A 72 4.79 8.50 -8.90
C GLU A 72 5.76 9.21 -7.95
N VAL A 73 5.70 8.87 -6.67
CA VAL A 73 6.62 9.42 -5.67
C VAL A 73 8.05 8.99 -5.97
N LYS A 74 8.25 7.72 -6.29
CA LYS A 74 9.57 7.19 -6.62
C LYS A 74 10.16 7.88 -7.83
N ALA A 75 9.32 8.17 -8.82
CA ALA A 75 9.74 8.86 -10.03
C ALA A 75 9.93 10.36 -9.85
N GLY A 76 9.62 10.88 -8.67
CA GLY A 76 9.77 12.30 -8.38
C GLY A 76 8.63 13.18 -8.88
N ARG A 77 7.54 12.58 -9.35
CA ARG A 77 6.40 13.34 -9.87
C ARG A 77 5.49 13.87 -8.78
N ILE A 78 5.53 13.23 -7.61
CA ILE A 78 4.80 13.69 -6.43
C ILE A 78 5.82 13.89 -5.34
N GLY A 79 5.84 15.06 -4.74
CA GLY A 79 6.74 15.35 -3.65
C GLY A 79 6.13 16.41 -2.75
N ARG A 80 6.74 16.58 -1.60
CA ARG A 80 6.30 17.61 -0.67
C ARG A 80 6.62 18.97 -1.25
N ARG A 81 5.58 19.78 -1.34
CA ARG A 81 5.76 21.14 -1.83
C ARG A 81 6.47 21.97 -0.77
N LYS A 82 7.43 22.76 -1.20
CA LYS A 82 8.04 23.70 -0.26
C LYS A 82 7.01 24.69 0.21
N ALA A 83 7.07 25.03 1.49
CA ALA A 83 6.23 26.08 2.04
C ALA A 83 6.62 27.39 1.36
N GLU A 84 5.66 28.07 0.80
CA GLU A 84 5.89 29.31 0.06
C GLU A 84 4.95 30.39 0.53
#